data_7cb71f91573f644d02d091980a1c3f46
#
_entry.id   7cb71f91573f644d02d091980a1c3f46
#
_cell.length_a   1.000
_cell.length_b   1.000
_cell.length_c   1.000
_cell.angle_alpha   90.00
_cell.angle_beta   90.00
_cell.angle_gamma   90.00
#
_symmetry.space_group_name_H-M   'P 1'
#
loop_
_entity.id
_entity.type
_entity.pdbx_description
1 polymer ?
#
loop_
_entity_poly.entity_id
_entity_poly.type
_entity_poly.pdbx_seq_one_letter_code
_entity_poly.pdbx_strand_id
1 'polypeptide(L)'
;MNRKAQKRLLRIRLAIVYTVMVLVVVLLVTGLYFIIQGYRYNQYDGKFEQGGLVQFGTFPSGADVRLDQVHLANKTPSSLTVGAGNHTVTMSEAGYDTWQKAVTVRAGAVLWLDYARLVPQKLVATTPIKLAGAASGKVSYDTNTFAVIENAAQPTVTLVGLNTDTPQSKQVTLPTGSYTAPSAGESQTFKIVSWSYDNRYILIKHTYGTNVEWISLDTNNTSVAKNITTTLGVNATDVQYTPNDANALYLLSTDGIVRKVDIDAKTMSGPLLTNVHDFSIYNTDTLVYTTNADPTTHVRTAGYLTPGASAPRVFYRTAPNDTAPLFASINKYYGSYYEVIAHGTAVQIYTGSLTTSDTQNPAPFSLVTTLALNAPVEYLGFSPDQHRFVYAGGSSSVVTYDLDSQQASPFTLQSPPLTQLDWIDDFHFVTVEGTTLRMYDYDGTNGHDMMQNALPLDVSLLQDGKYLNAITKTGSTVAITRDTMIVGQ
;
A
#
# COMPACT_ATOMS: atom_id res chain seq x y z
N MET A 1 -34.51 8.53 -78.13
CA MET A 1 -34.18 7.70 -76.97
C MET A 1 -35.32 7.76 -75.95
N ASN A 2 -35.89 6.60 -75.61
CA ASN A 2 -37.16 6.51 -74.90
C ASN A 2 -37.00 7.01 -73.45
N ARG A 3 -37.80 7.98 -72.98
CA ARG A 3 -37.71 8.57 -71.61
C ARG A 3 -37.68 7.54 -70.46
N LYS A 4 -38.28 6.35 -70.68
CA LYS A 4 -38.23 5.20 -69.73
C LYS A 4 -36.82 4.61 -69.64
N ALA A 5 -36.04 4.53 -70.74
CA ALA A 5 -34.70 4.01 -70.75
C ALA A 5 -33.72 4.94 -70.05
N GLN A 6 -33.87 6.25 -70.21
CA GLN A 6 -33.06 7.22 -69.46
C GLN A 6 -33.30 7.21 -67.97
N LYS A 7 -34.55 7.08 -67.51
CA LYS A 7 -34.87 6.94 -66.08
C LYS A 7 -34.32 5.65 -65.49
N ARG A 8 -34.26 4.54 -66.25
CA ARG A 8 -33.70 3.28 -65.82
C ARG A 8 -32.19 3.34 -65.71
N LEU A 9 -31.52 3.95 -66.64
CA LEU A 9 -30.06 4.20 -66.60
C LEU A 9 -29.68 5.12 -65.47
N LEU A 10 -30.45 6.15 -65.15
CA LEU A 10 -30.21 7.06 -64.05
C LEU A 10 -30.34 6.33 -62.69
N ARG A 11 -31.36 5.45 -62.51
CA ARG A 11 -31.54 4.66 -61.30
C ARG A 11 -30.40 3.65 -61.11
N ILE A 12 -29.91 3.02 -62.18
CA ILE A 12 -28.77 2.09 -62.11
C ILE A 12 -27.50 2.84 -61.75
N ARG A 13 -27.21 4.02 -62.33
CA ARG A 13 -26.06 4.86 -61.94
C ARG A 13 -26.15 5.30 -60.48
N LEU A 14 -27.28 5.73 -59.99
CA LEU A 14 -27.48 6.10 -58.60
C LEU A 14 -27.27 4.89 -57.67
N ALA A 15 -27.83 3.72 -58.01
CA ALA A 15 -27.64 2.50 -57.24
C ALA A 15 -26.15 2.13 -57.14
N ILE A 16 -25.40 2.18 -58.25
CA ILE A 16 -23.96 1.91 -58.26
C ILE A 16 -23.21 2.93 -57.39
N VAL A 17 -23.52 4.22 -57.49
CA VAL A 17 -22.89 5.25 -56.65
C VAL A 17 -23.14 5.03 -55.15
N TYR A 18 -24.40 4.72 -54.76
CA TYR A 18 -24.72 4.44 -53.37
C TYR A 18 -24.07 3.17 -52.88
N THR A 19 -24.00 2.09 -53.72
CA THR A 19 -23.30 0.85 -53.35
C THR A 19 -21.80 1.09 -53.11
N VAL A 20 -21.16 1.84 -54.03
CA VAL A 20 -19.74 2.19 -53.88
C VAL A 20 -19.53 3.05 -52.61
N MET A 21 -20.42 4.04 -52.33
CA MET A 21 -20.34 4.87 -51.17
C MET A 21 -20.49 4.09 -49.88
N VAL A 22 -21.44 3.13 -49.81
CA VAL A 22 -21.60 2.21 -48.68
C VAL A 22 -20.35 1.34 -48.47
N LEU A 23 -19.80 0.82 -49.59
CA LEU A 23 -18.64 -0.03 -49.55
C LEU A 23 -17.39 0.74 -49.02
N VAL A 24 -17.21 1.98 -49.45
CA VAL A 24 -16.14 2.86 -48.96
C VAL A 24 -16.32 3.15 -47.47
N VAL A 25 -17.56 3.45 -47.02
CA VAL A 25 -17.84 3.70 -45.61
C VAL A 25 -17.55 2.45 -44.75
N VAL A 26 -17.97 1.25 -45.23
CA VAL A 26 -17.67 0.00 -44.52
C VAL A 26 -16.17 -0.26 -44.44
N LEU A 27 -15.41 -0.04 -45.54
CA LEU A 27 -13.97 -0.17 -45.51
C LEU A 27 -13.27 0.79 -44.57
N LEU A 28 -13.73 2.07 -44.54
CA LEU A 28 -13.20 3.07 -43.61
C LEU A 28 -13.49 2.71 -42.15
N VAL A 29 -14.72 2.29 -41.83
CA VAL A 29 -15.10 1.86 -40.49
C VAL A 29 -14.31 0.65 -40.07
N THR A 30 -14.15 -0.34 -40.96
CA THR A 30 -13.34 -1.55 -40.69
C THR A 30 -11.87 -1.20 -40.48
N GLY A 31 -11.32 -0.33 -41.32
CA GLY A 31 -9.94 0.17 -41.17
C GLY A 31 -9.73 0.91 -39.85
N LEU A 32 -10.64 1.83 -39.50
CA LEU A 32 -10.64 2.51 -38.21
C LEU A 32 -10.76 1.54 -37.04
N TYR A 33 -11.60 0.51 -37.14
CA TYR A 33 -11.74 -0.51 -36.12
C TYR A 33 -10.41 -1.24 -35.90
N PHE A 34 -9.70 -1.65 -36.92
CA PHE A 34 -8.38 -2.27 -36.80
C PHE A 34 -7.33 -1.32 -36.20
N ILE A 35 -7.36 -0.04 -36.56
CA ILE A 35 -6.46 0.97 -35.99
C ILE A 35 -6.73 1.14 -34.50
N ILE A 36 -8.00 1.23 -34.08
CA ILE A 36 -8.40 1.35 -32.68
C ILE A 36 -8.01 0.11 -31.88
N GLN A 37 -8.07 -1.07 -32.51
CA GLN A 37 -7.61 -2.34 -31.90
C GLN A 37 -6.09 -2.45 -31.85
N GLY A 38 -5.32 -1.44 -32.27
CA GLY A 38 -3.86 -1.43 -32.21
C GLY A 38 -3.18 -2.23 -33.33
N TYR A 39 -3.92 -2.61 -34.40
CA TYR A 39 -3.28 -3.24 -35.55
C TYR A 39 -2.45 -2.21 -36.32
N ARG A 40 -1.20 -2.61 -36.64
CA ARG A 40 -0.28 -1.85 -37.47
C ARG A 40 0.36 -2.74 -38.53
N TYR A 41 0.71 -2.15 -39.64
CA TYR A 41 1.45 -2.84 -40.67
C TYR A 41 2.96 -2.81 -40.36
N ASN A 42 3.54 -3.96 -40.10
CA ASN A 42 4.99 -4.11 -39.92
C ASN A 42 5.66 -4.14 -41.30
N GLN A 43 6.39 -3.07 -41.63
CA GLN A 43 7.05 -2.93 -42.93
C GLN A 43 8.20 -3.94 -43.12
N TYR A 44 8.78 -4.47 -42.03
CA TYR A 44 9.91 -5.41 -42.12
C TYR A 44 9.43 -6.82 -42.41
N ASP A 45 8.31 -7.25 -41.85
CA ASP A 45 7.79 -8.60 -42.00
C ASP A 45 6.61 -8.70 -42.97
N GLY A 46 6.13 -7.57 -43.48
CA GLY A 46 4.99 -7.48 -44.40
C GLY A 46 3.66 -7.98 -43.81
N LYS A 47 3.52 -7.99 -42.48
CA LYS A 47 2.35 -8.51 -41.77
C LYS A 47 1.64 -7.43 -40.99
N PHE A 48 0.32 -7.62 -40.79
CA PHE A 48 -0.43 -6.85 -39.81
C PHE A 48 -0.24 -7.49 -38.44
N GLU A 49 0.27 -6.72 -37.49
CA GLU A 49 0.49 -7.13 -36.12
C GLU A 49 -0.35 -6.26 -35.18
N GLN A 50 -0.90 -6.89 -34.17
CA GLN A 50 -1.58 -6.15 -33.11
C GLN A 50 -0.55 -5.76 -32.03
N GLY A 51 -0.39 -4.46 -31.80
CA GLY A 51 0.42 -3.94 -30.71
C GLY A 51 -0.39 -3.71 -29.44
N GLY A 52 0.30 -3.36 -28.34
CA GLY A 52 -0.28 -2.80 -27.14
C GLY A 52 0.07 -1.33 -26.99
N LEU A 53 -0.75 -0.56 -26.30
CA LEU A 53 -0.48 0.83 -25.97
C LEU A 53 0.36 0.87 -24.71
N VAL A 54 1.52 1.53 -24.74
CA VAL A 54 2.34 1.78 -23.54
C VAL A 54 2.23 3.25 -23.15
N GLN A 55 1.88 3.51 -21.91
CA GLN A 55 1.85 4.85 -21.30
C GLN A 55 3.12 5.04 -20.50
N PHE A 56 3.85 6.11 -20.74
CA PHE A 56 5.10 6.44 -20.05
C PHE A 56 4.89 7.69 -19.18
N GLY A 57 5.21 7.58 -17.91
CA GLY A 57 5.20 8.68 -16.97
C GLY A 57 6.36 8.57 -16.00
N THR A 58 6.89 9.72 -15.58
CA THR A 58 7.94 9.80 -14.56
C THR A 58 7.61 10.88 -13.55
N PHE A 59 8.14 10.74 -12.36
CA PHE A 59 8.23 11.81 -11.39
C PHE A 59 9.71 12.07 -11.05
N PRO A 60 10.22 13.30 -11.31
CA PRO A 60 9.57 14.39 -12.01
C PRO A 60 9.28 14.05 -13.49
N SER A 61 8.34 14.77 -14.11
CA SER A 61 8.02 14.63 -15.53
C SER A 61 9.07 15.28 -16.43
N GLY A 62 9.07 14.95 -17.71
CA GLY A 62 9.99 15.54 -18.70
C GLY A 62 11.18 14.67 -19.05
N ALA A 63 11.18 13.40 -18.62
CA ALA A 63 12.25 12.45 -18.93
C ALA A 63 12.24 11.99 -20.39
N ASP A 64 13.41 11.77 -20.93
CA ASP A 64 13.61 11.11 -22.22
C ASP A 64 13.27 9.62 -22.11
N VAL A 65 12.55 9.09 -23.08
CA VAL A 65 12.12 7.68 -23.12
C VAL A 65 12.86 6.94 -24.23
N ARG A 66 13.38 5.77 -23.91
CA ARG A 66 13.93 4.81 -24.90
C ARG A 66 13.21 3.48 -24.77
N LEU A 67 12.84 2.92 -25.93
CA LEU A 67 12.30 1.58 -26.05
C LEU A 67 13.26 0.73 -26.88
N ASP A 68 13.76 -0.37 -26.32
CA ASP A 68 14.75 -1.24 -26.96
C ASP A 68 15.95 -0.43 -27.55
N GLN A 69 16.40 0.58 -26.79
CA GLN A 69 17.45 1.53 -27.16
C GLN A 69 17.06 2.56 -28.25
N VAL A 70 15.85 2.50 -28.82
CA VAL A 70 15.34 3.52 -29.75
C VAL A 70 14.78 4.70 -28.93
N HIS A 71 15.32 5.88 -29.19
CA HIS A 71 14.86 7.12 -28.54
C HIS A 71 13.48 7.53 -29.08
N LEU A 72 12.52 7.80 -28.19
CA LEU A 72 11.23 8.31 -28.56
C LEU A 72 11.28 9.86 -28.74
N ALA A 73 10.47 10.35 -29.66
CA ALA A 73 10.42 11.80 -29.93
C ALA A 73 9.83 12.63 -28.79
N ASN A 74 8.92 12.03 -28.00
CA ASN A 74 8.22 12.69 -26.92
C ASN A 74 8.79 12.28 -25.57
N LYS A 75 8.95 13.28 -24.70
CA LYS A 75 9.28 13.11 -23.29
C LYS A 75 8.07 12.69 -22.47
N THR A 76 8.28 12.22 -21.23
CA THR A 76 7.21 11.91 -20.30
C THR A 76 6.42 13.16 -19.85
N PRO A 77 5.08 13.11 -19.70
CA PRO A 77 4.23 11.97 -20.00
C PRO A 77 3.99 11.79 -21.50
N SER A 78 4.03 10.55 -21.99
CA SER A 78 3.81 10.22 -23.40
C SER A 78 3.26 8.80 -23.56
N SER A 79 2.84 8.46 -24.78
CA SER A 79 2.37 7.11 -25.07
C SER A 79 2.80 6.66 -26.47
N LEU A 80 2.93 5.35 -26.66
CA LEU A 80 3.30 4.74 -27.93
C LEU A 80 2.62 3.38 -28.08
N THR A 81 2.11 3.10 -29.29
CA THR A 81 1.71 1.73 -29.64
C THR A 81 2.95 0.93 -30.00
N VAL A 82 3.21 -0.14 -29.27
CA VAL A 82 4.40 -0.99 -29.34
C VAL A 82 3.98 -2.39 -29.81
N GLY A 83 4.82 -3.11 -30.55
CA GLY A 83 4.57 -4.52 -30.88
C GLY A 83 4.38 -5.36 -29.63
N ALA A 84 3.57 -6.41 -29.72
CA ALA A 84 3.46 -7.36 -28.62
C ALA A 84 4.78 -8.12 -28.45
N GLY A 85 5.19 -8.35 -27.20
CA GLY A 85 6.45 -9.03 -26.90
C GLY A 85 7.17 -8.43 -25.70
N ASN A 86 8.40 -8.89 -25.50
CA ASN A 86 9.27 -8.38 -24.43
C ASN A 86 10.06 -7.18 -24.92
N HIS A 87 10.06 -6.12 -24.12
CA HIS A 87 10.72 -4.87 -24.42
C HIS A 87 11.49 -4.39 -23.19
N THR A 88 12.51 -3.56 -23.42
CA THR A 88 13.20 -2.83 -22.35
C THR A 88 12.88 -1.36 -22.48
N VAL A 89 12.29 -0.80 -21.44
CA VAL A 89 12.00 0.64 -21.32
C VAL A 89 13.06 1.29 -20.44
N THR A 90 13.59 2.41 -20.89
CA THR A 90 14.52 3.25 -20.13
C THR A 90 14.00 4.68 -20.12
N MET A 91 13.91 5.27 -18.93
CA MET A 91 13.51 6.67 -18.75
C MET A 91 14.63 7.41 -18.00
N SER A 92 15.06 8.56 -18.54
CA SER A 92 16.19 9.31 -17.99
C SER A 92 15.98 10.82 -18.10
N GLU A 93 16.44 11.54 -17.09
CA GLU A 93 16.48 13.01 -17.06
C GLU A 93 17.82 13.46 -16.48
N ALA A 94 18.28 14.62 -16.91
CA ALA A 94 19.59 15.15 -16.47
C ALA A 94 19.60 15.36 -14.94
N GLY A 95 20.63 14.85 -14.26
CA GLY A 95 20.80 14.94 -12.81
C GLY A 95 20.10 13.83 -12.02
N TYR A 96 19.42 12.90 -12.71
CA TYR A 96 18.76 11.75 -12.08
C TYR A 96 19.39 10.43 -12.52
N ASP A 97 19.26 9.42 -11.70
CA ASP A 97 19.54 8.05 -12.07
C ASP A 97 18.54 7.56 -13.11
N THR A 98 19.02 6.68 -13.97
CA THR A 98 18.18 6.12 -15.04
C THR A 98 17.26 5.04 -14.49
N TRP A 99 15.97 5.21 -14.69
CA TRP A 99 14.99 4.16 -14.43
C TRP A 99 14.92 3.19 -15.63
N GLN A 100 14.95 1.88 -15.36
CA GLN A 100 14.93 0.86 -16.40
C GLN A 100 14.06 -0.33 -15.99
N LYS A 101 13.27 -0.84 -16.95
CA LYS A 101 12.44 -2.02 -16.71
C LYS A 101 12.28 -2.89 -17.95
N ALA A 102 12.40 -4.20 -17.76
CA ALA A 102 11.96 -5.18 -18.75
C ALA A 102 10.46 -5.39 -18.59
N VAL A 103 9.74 -5.28 -19.70
CA VAL A 103 8.27 -5.33 -19.71
C VAL A 103 7.77 -6.25 -20.82
N THR A 104 6.59 -6.84 -20.62
CA THR A 104 5.90 -7.62 -21.65
C THR A 104 4.68 -6.85 -22.13
N VAL A 105 4.69 -6.42 -23.38
CA VAL A 105 3.56 -5.76 -24.03
C VAL A 105 2.62 -6.84 -24.59
N ARG A 106 1.36 -6.80 -24.17
CA ARG A 106 0.31 -7.70 -24.67
C ARG A 106 -0.47 -7.03 -25.80
N ALA A 107 -0.78 -7.80 -26.85
CA ALA A 107 -1.57 -7.31 -27.97
C ALA A 107 -2.96 -6.82 -27.51
N GLY A 108 -3.35 -5.63 -27.95
CA GLY A 108 -4.65 -5.02 -27.63
C GLY A 108 -4.79 -4.52 -26.19
N ALA A 109 -3.76 -4.62 -25.35
CA ALA A 109 -3.78 -4.16 -23.97
C ALA A 109 -3.08 -2.80 -23.81
N VAL A 110 -3.37 -2.13 -22.69
CA VAL A 110 -2.63 -0.95 -22.24
C VAL A 110 -1.66 -1.38 -21.14
N LEU A 111 -0.40 -1.00 -21.29
CA LEU A 111 0.62 -1.15 -20.26
C LEU A 111 0.91 0.22 -19.65
N TRP A 112 0.66 0.35 -18.36
CA TRP A 112 0.88 1.58 -17.60
C TRP A 112 2.28 1.55 -16.98
N LEU A 113 3.18 2.43 -17.44
CA LEU A 113 4.50 2.70 -16.88
C LEU A 113 4.57 4.19 -16.51
N ASP A 114 3.53 4.68 -15.84
CA ASP A 114 3.36 6.08 -15.45
C ASP A 114 3.74 6.37 -14.00
N TYR A 115 4.34 5.38 -13.35
CA TYR A 115 4.76 5.42 -11.95
C TYR A 115 6.28 5.58 -11.76
N ALA A 116 7.10 5.61 -12.82
CA ALA A 116 8.55 5.61 -12.68
C ALA A 116 9.03 6.83 -11.86
N ARG A 117 9.70 6.56 -10.73
CA ARG A 117 10.28 7.60 -9.87
C ARG A 117 11.76 7.71 -10.16
N LEU A 118 12.17 8.91 -10.60
CA LEU A 118 13.57 9.22 -10.84
C LEU A 118 14.21 9.70 -9.55
N VAL A 119 15.33 9.09 -9.18
CA VAL A 119 16.09 9.45 -7.99
C VAL A 119 17.25 10.36 -8.38
N PRO A 120 17.48 11.50 -7.70
CA PRO A 120 18.62 12.35 -7.99
C PRO A 120 19.93 11.60 -7.84
N GLN A 121 20.86 11.72 -8.83
CA GLN A 121 22.21 11.13 -8.76
C GLN A 121 23.00 11.60 -7.55
N LYS A 122 22.68 12.77 -7.06
CA LYS A 122 23.26 13.33 -5.84
C LYS A 122 22.13 13.77 -4.92
N LEU A 123 21.85 12.95 -3.93
CA LEU A 123 20.94 13.31 -2.84
C LEU A 123 21.60 14.40 -1.97
N VAL A 124 20.81 15.42 -1.66
CA VAL A 124 21.23 16.52 -0.77
C VAL A 124 20.49 16.37 0.54
N ALA A 125 21.15 15.71 1.49
CA ALA A 125 20.62 15.52 2.82
C ALA A 125 20.76 16.78 3.67
N THR A 126 19.70 17.16 4.36
CA THR A 126 19.69 18.20 5.40
C THR A 126 19.16 17.60 6.70
N THR A 127 19.50 18.21 7.83
CA THR A 127 19.03 17.80 9.16
C THR A 127 18.27 18.95 9.83
N PRO A 128 17.06 19.26 9.37
CA PRO A 128 16.33 20.44 9.84
C PRO A 128 15.97 20.37 11.32
N ILE A 129 15.76 19.17 11.88
CA ILE A 129 15.35 18.98 13.29
C ILE A 129 16.29 17.98 13.95
N LYS A 130 16.92 18.41 15.05
CA LYS A 130 17.67 17.53 15.96
C LYS A 130 16.75 17.03 17.07
N LEU A 131 16.89 15.77 17.43
CA LEU A 131 16.15 15.09 18.49
C LEU A 131 17.12 14.63 19.57
N ALA A 132 16.67 14.55 20.83
CA ALA A 132 17.48 13.99 21.90
C ALA A 132 17.56 12.45 21.81
N GLY A 133 16.63 11.83 21.10
CA GLY A 133 16.56 10.39 20.84
C GLY A 133 15.38 10.07 19.93
N ALA A 134 15.15 8.80 19.66
CA ALA A 134 13.97 8.32 18.93
C ALA A 134 13.67 6.88 19.36
N ALA A 135 12.89 6.75 20.41
CA ALA A 135 12.48 5.45 20.91
C ALA A 135 11.30 4.86 20.13
N SER A 136 10.42 5.71 19.60
CA SER A 136 9.39 5.34 18.64
C SER A 136 9.01 6.55 17.79
N GLY A 137 8.51 6.30 16.59
CA GLY A 137 8.06 7.37 15.70
C GLY A 137 7.06 6.83 14.69
N LYS A 138 6.06 7.64 14.34
CA LYS A 138 5.03 7.36 13.35
C LYS A 138 4.71 8.60 12.53
N VAL A 139 4.58 8.40 11.23
CA VAL A 139 4.15 9.44 10.29
C VAL A 139 2.63 9.44 10.19
N SER A 140 2.02 10.63 10.11
CA SER A 140 0.57 10.77 9.85
C SER A 140 0.22 10.23 8.45
N TYR A 141 -1.03 9.79 8.24
CA TYR A 141 -1.46 9.24 6.95
C TYR A 141 -1.35 10.24 5.79
N ASP A 142 -1.45 11.54 6.07
CA ASP A 142 -1.23 12.60 5.08
C ASP A 142 0.25 12.91 4.82
N THR A 143 1.17 12.16 5.44
CA THR A 143 2.63 12.29 5.37
C THR A 143 3.22 13.62 5.87
N ASN A 144 2.39 14.50 6.43
CA ASN A 144 2.77 15.88 6.76
C ASN A 144 3.34 16.06 8.17
N THR A 145 3.11 15.10 9.08
CA THR A 145 3.54 15.22 10.47
C THR A 145 4.25 13.95 10.95
N PHE A 146 5.41 14.12 11.56
CA PHE A 146 6.09 13.04 12.27
C PHE A 146 5.88 13.21 13.77
N ALA A 147 5.31 12.20 14.42
CA ALA A 147 5.24 12.13 15.88
C ALA A 147 6.37 11.23 16.39
N VAL A 148 7.17 11.71 17.35
CA VAL A 148 8.33 10.99 17.86
C VAL A 148 8.29 11.00 19.40
N ILE A 149 8.48 9.84 20.01
CA ILE A 149 8.87 9.74 21.43
C ILE A 149 10.38 9.62 21.47
N GLU A 150 11.04 10.64 21.96
CA GLU A 150 12.50 10.71 22.00
C GLU A 150 13.08 9.80 23.09
N ASN A 151 12.43 9.74 24.24
CA ASN A 151 12.79 8.87 25.37
C ASN A 151 11.56 8.06 25.81
N ALA A 152 11.66 6.75 25.67
CA ALA A 152 10.54 5.84 26.01
C ALA A 152 10.04 5.99 27.46
N ALA A 153 10.89 6.39 28.41
CA ALA A 153 10.49 6.54 29.80
C ALA A 153 9.73 7.86 30.10
N GLN A 154 9.66 8.78 29.14
CA GLN A 154 9.06 10.09 29.32
C GLN A 154 7.70 10.21 28.61
N PRO A 155 6.68 10.81 29.27
CA PRO A 155 5.36 11.00 28.68
C PRO A 155 5.33 12.19 27.71
N THR A 156 6.28 12.22 26.77
CA THR A 156 6.50 13.38 25.90
C THR A 156 6.57 12.95 24.45
N VAL A 157 5.78 13.61 23.60
CA VAL A 157 5.74 13.43 22.16
C VAL A 157 6.26 14.69 21.48
N THR A 158 7.21 14.57 20.60
CA THR A 158 7.65 15.65 19.70
C THR A 158 6.91 15.53 18.38
N LEU A 159 6.11 16.54 18.04
CA LEU A 159 5.41 16.66 16.77
C LEU A 159 6.25 17.52 15.82
N VAL A 160 6.54 17.01 14.62
CA VAL A 160 7.32 17.73 13.62
C VAL A 160 6.51 17.89 12.35
N GLY A 161 6.20 19.13 11.99
CA GLY A 161 5.57 19.45 10.71
C GLY A 161 6.57 19.37 9.58
N LEU A 162 6.30 18.53 8.58
CA LEU A 162 7.21 18.19 7.48
C LEU A 162 6.87 18.94 6.18
N ASN A 163 5.67 19.43 6.02
CA ASN A 163 5.10 20.00 4.78
C ASN A 163 5.60 21.43 4.44
N THR A 164 6.71 21.85 5.01
CA THR A 164 7.34 23.15 4.77
C THR A 164 8.83 22.99 4.45
N ASP A 165 9.43 23.97 3.79
CA ASP A 165 10.87 23.98 3.53
C ASP A 165 11.69 24.12 4.84
N THR A 166 11.09 24.68 5.88
CA THR A 166 11.68 24.83 7.22
C THR A 166 10.82 24.13 8.27
N PRO A 167 10.97 22.79 8.44
CA PRO A 167 10.25 22.05 9.45
C PRO A 167 10.32 22.66 10.83
N GLN A 168 9.22 22.59 11.56
CA GLN A 168 9.14 23.06 12.94
C GLN A 168 8.74 21.91 13.84
N SER A 169 9.26 21.90 15.06
CA SER A 169 8.92 20.91 16.06
C SER A 169 8.21 21.53 17.25
N LYS A 170 7.25 20.80 17.82
CA LYS A 170 6.55 21.13 19.05
C LYS A 170 6.61 19.95 19.99
N GLN A 171 7.13 20.13 21.19
CA GLN A 171 7.10 19.13 22.23
C GLN A 171 5.79 19.20 23.02
N VAL A 172 5.18 18.04 23.24
CA VAL A 172 3.90 17.88 23.94
C VAL A 172 4.09 16.87 25.07
N THR A 173 3.87 17.29 26.29
CA THR A 173 3.82 16.38 27.45
C THR A 173 2.39 15.89 27.64
N LEU A 174 2.19 14.59 27.84
CA LEU A 174 0.86 14.04 28.12
C LEU A 174 0.29 14.69 29.37
N PRO A 175 -0.99 15.09 29.35
CA PRO A 175 -1.65 15.73 30.51
C PRO A 175 -1.61 14.85 31.75
N THR A 176 -1.44 15.45 32.90
CA THR A 176 -1.53 14.75 34.19
C THR A 176 -2.88 14.05 34.32
N GLY A 177 -2.85 12.77 34.72
CA GLY A 177 -4.06 11.94 34.86
C GLY A 177 -4.51 11.26 33.57
N SER A 178 -3.84 11.51 32.40
CA SER A 178 -4.10 10.76 31.17
C SER A 178 -3.38 9.41 31.13
N TYR A 179 -2.53 9.14 32.10
CA TYR A 179 -1.84 7.87 32.27
C TYR A 179 -1.61 7.58 33.75
N THR A 180 -1.40 6.31 34.09
CA THR A 180 -1.11 5.89 35.47
C THR A 180 0.39 6.05 35.75
N ALA A 181 0.73 6.82 36.78
CA ALA A 181 2.12 6.93 37.20
C ALA A 181 2.59 5.60 37.82
N PRO A 182 3.78 5.11 37.43
CA PRO A 182 4.32 3.86 37.99
C PRO A 182 4.61 4.02 39.49
N SER A 183 4.58 2.92 40.21
CA SER A 183 5.01 2.88 41.60
C SER A 183 6.51 3.17 41.74
N ALA A 184 6.96 3.56 42.89
CA ALA A 184 8.38 3.83 43.12
C ALA A 184 9.25 2.60 42.81
N GLY A 185 10.20 2.77 41.86
CA GLY A 185 11.09 1.71 41.41
C GLY A 185 10.59 0.90 40.23
N GLU A 186 9.37 1.11 39.74
CA GLU A 186 8.89 0.49 38.53
C GLU A 186 9.34 1.28 37.28
N SER A 187 9.71 0.58 36.24
CA SER A 187 9.99 1.16 34.94
C SER A 187 8.69 1.42 34.17
N GLN A 188 8.72 2.44 33.31
CA GLN A 188 7.64 2.70 32.35
C GLN A 188 8.18 2.92 30.96
N THR A 189 7.36 2.64 29.95
CA THR A 189 7.68 2.93 28.55
C THR A 189 6.45 3.42 27.80
N PHE A 190 6.65 4.45 26.98
CA PHE A 190 5.66 4.97 26.05
C PHE A 190 6.09 4.64 24.63
N LYS A 191 5.16 4.19 23.79
CA LYS A 191 5.37 3.88 22.38
C LYS A 191 4.21 4.42 21.54
N ILE A 192 4.51 5.19 20.51
CA ILE A 192 3.50 5.54 19.50
C ILE A 192 3.20 4.30 18.66
N VAL A 193 1.92 3.98 18.51
CA VAL A 193 1.46 2.81 17.77
C VAL A 193 0.92 3.20 16.41
N SER A 194 0.01 4.18 16.36
CA SER A 194 -0.61 4.62 15.11
C SER A 194 -1.15 6.05 15.23
N TRP A 195 -1.49 6.62 14.10
CA TRP A 195 -2.34 7.79 13.98
C TRP A 195 -3.78 7.36 13.71
N SER A 196 -4.74 8.23 14.01
CA SER A 196 -6.08 8.14 13.46
C SER A 196 -6.09 8.54 11.98
N TYR A 197 -6.99 7.99 11.21
CA TYR A 197 -7.03 8.23 9.75
C TYR A 197 -7.32 9.68 9.36
N ASP A 198 -7.91 10.48 10.27
CA ASP A 198 -8.11 11.93 10.11
C ASP A 198 -6.88 12.77 10.50
N ASN A 199 -5.74 12.12 10.81
CA ASN A 199 -4.47 12.75 11.20
C ASN A 199 -4.55 13.62 12.46
N ARG A 200 -5.53 13.39 13.31
CA ARG A 200 -5.78 14.21 14.51
C ARG A 200 -5.31 13.56 15.79
N TYR A 201 -5.52 12.25 15.94
CA TYR A 201 -5.21 11.56 17.18
C TYR A 201 -4.02 10.62 17.02
N ILE A 202 -3.20 10.55 18.09
CA ILE A 202 -2.10 9.59 18.19
C ILE A 202 -2.46 8.55 19.24
N LEU A 203 -2.36 7.29 18.89
CA LEU A 203 -2.50 6.17 19.81
C LEU A 203 -1.15 5.85 20.42
N ILE A 204 -1.09 5.91 21.75
CA ILE A 204 0.11 5.65 22.53
C ILE A 204 -0.13 4.45 23.43
N LYS A 205 0.75 3.47 23.37
CA LYS A 205 0.82 2.36 24.32
C LYS A 205 1.75 2.75 25.46
N HIS A 206 1.25 2.73 26.68
CA HIS A 206 2.01 2.92 27.90
C HIS A 206 2.10 1.61 28.66
N THR A 207 3.33 1.19 28.97
CA THR A 207 3.60 -0.01 29.76
C THR A 207 4.30 0.41 31.05
N TYR A 208 3.82 -0.06 32.19
CA TYR A 208 4.41 0.18 33.51
C TYR A 208 4.27 -1.06 34.39
N GLY A 209 5.38 -1.48 34.98
CA GLY A 209 5.44 -2.77 35.65
C GLY A 209 4.99 -3.91 34.73
N THR A 210 3.91 -4.59 35.08
CA THR A 210 3.27 -5.66 34.27
C THR A 210 2.01 -5.16 33.56
N ASN A 211 1.65 -3.87 33.70
CA ASN A 211 0.41 -3.30 33.20
C ASN A 211 0.62 -2.64 31.84
N VAL A 212 -0.44 -2.62 31.05
CA VAL A 212 -0.51 -1.91 29.76
C VAL A 212 -1.75 -1.05 29.75
N GLU A 213 -1.59 0.20 29.33
CA GLU A 213 -2.72 1.07 29.05
C GLU A 213 -2.55 1.77 27.69
N TRP A 214 -3.67 2.20 27.13
CA TRP A 214 -3.76 2.83 25.84
C TRP A 214 -4.28 4.24 25.96
N ILE A 215 -3.61 5.18 25.31
CA ILE A 215 -3.87 6.60 25.42
C ILE A 215 -4.07 7.17 24.03
N SER A 216 -5.16 7.89 23.82
CA SER A 216 -5.43 8.69 22.61
C SER A 216 -5.14 10.16 22.92
N LEU A 217 -4.12 10.72 22.25
CA LEU A 217 -3.71 12.13 22.38
C LEU A 217 -4.28 12.94 21.22
N ASP A 218 -5.01 14.03 21.48
CA ASP A 218 -5.46 14.98 20.46
C ASP A 218 -4.34 15.95 20.09
N THR A 219 -3.85 15.91 18.84
CA THR A 219 -2.76 16.78 18.38
C THR A 219 -3.21 18.22 18.13
N ASN A 220 -4.50 18.44 17.85
CA ASN A 220 -5.08 19.77 17.69
C ASN A 220 -5.32 20.46 19.04
N ASN A 221 -5.62 19.68 20.08
CA ASN A 221 -5.74 20.17 21.45
C ASN A 221 -4.90 19.31 22.40
N THR A 222 -3.61 19.57 22.43
CA THR A 222 -2.63 18.78 23.17
C THR A 222 -2.80 18.77 24.71
N SER A 223 -3.75 19.53 25.24
CA SER A 223 -4.19 19.42 26.62
C SER A 223 -5.22 18.32 26.86
N VAL A 224 -5.69 17.66 25.80
CA VAL A 224 -6.66 16.57 25.82
C VAL A 224 -6.00 15.25 25.46
N ALA A 225 -5.96 14.34 26.41
CA ALA A 225 -5.61 12.95 26.16
C ALA A 225 -6.56 12.04 26.95
N LYS A 226 -7.02 10.97 26.32
CA LYS A 226 -7.99 10.04 26.88
C LYS A 226 -7.33 8.70 27.15
N ASN A 227 -7.34 8.23 28.37
CA ASN A 227 -6.92 6.88 28.72
C ASN A 227 -8.06 5.90 28.41
N ILE A 228 -7.89 5.14 27.32
CA ILE A 228 -8.90 4.18 26.83
C ILE A 228 -9.09 3.06 27.84
N THR A 229 -7.99 2.53 28.37
CA THR A 229 -8.01 1.40 29.32
C THR A 229 -8.78 1.72 30.58
N THR A 230 -8.46 2.86 31.23
CA THR A 230 -9.14 3.26 32.47
C THR A 230 -10.57 3.73 32.23
N THR A 231 -10.83 4.39 31.10
CA THR A 231 -12.18 4.88 30.75
C THR A 231 -13.16 3.73 30.54
N LEU A 232 -12.70 2.64 29.91
CA LEU A 232 -13.54 1.49 29.58
C LEU A 232 -13.41 0.31 30.57
N GLY A 233 -12.39 0.33 31.43
CA GLY A 233 -12.13 -0.74 32.40
C GLY A 233 -11.72 -2.07 31.74
N VAL A 234 -11.02 -2.03 30.58
CA VAL A 234 -10.64 -3.21 29.80
C VAL A 234 -9.15 -3.23 29.50
N ASN A 235 -8.51 -4.35 29.81
CA ASN A 235 -7.13 -4.60 29.42
C ASN A 235 -7.09 -5.08 27.96
N ALA A 236 -6.38 -4.35 27.11
CA ALA A 236 -6.24 -4.67 25.69
C ALA A 236 -4.79 -4.99 25.32
N THR A 237 -4.61 -6.00 24.48
CA THR A 237 -3.32 -6.33 23.86
C THR A 237 -3.08 -5.51 22.60
N ASP A 238 -4.16 -5.18 21.87
CA ASP A 238 -4.15 -4.33 20.69
C ASP A 238 -5.37 -3.39 20.65
N VAL A 239 -5.17 -2.22 20.05
CA VAL A 239 -6.20 -1.19 19.84
C VAL A 239 -5.97 -0.55 18.49
N GLN A 240 -7.02 -0.40 17.69
CA GLN A 240 -6.97 0.17 16.34
C GLN A 240 -8.10 1.18 16.15
N TYR A 241 -7.77 2.35 15.54
CA TYR A 241 -8.79 3.32 15.09
C TYR A 241 -9.60 2.77 13.93
N THR A 242 -10.87 3.13 13.86
CA THR A 242 -11.67 2.86 12.66
C THR A 242 -11.32 3.89 11.56
N PRO A 243 -11.32 3.50 10.28
CA PRO A 243 -10.95 4.42 9.19
C PRO A 243 -11.81 5.68 9.08
N ASN A 244 -13.08 5.63 9.46
CA ASN A 244 -14.03 6.73 9.24
C ASN A 244 -14.52 7.42 10.51
N ASP A 245 -14.06 6.99 11.69
CA ASP A 245 -14.46 7.57 12.97
C ASP A 245 -13.34 7.44 14.00
N ALA A 246 -12.66 8.52 14.27
CA ALA A 246 -11.54 8.55 15.22
C ALA A 246 -11.96 8.39 16.70
N ASN A 247 -13.24 8.48 17.02
CA ASN A 247 -13.76 8.19 18.36
C ASN A 247 -14.12 6.72 18.53
N ALA A 248 -14.36 6.00 17.43
CA ALA A 248 -14.61 4.59 17.46
C ALA A 248 -13.31 3.81 17.24
N LEU A 249 -13.07 2.82 18.09
CA LEU A 249 -11.94 1.92 17.99
C LEU A 249 -12.40 0.47 18.09
N TYR A 250 -11.55 -0.42 17.62
CA TYR A 250 -11.63 -1.83 17.96
C TYR A 250 -10.50 -2.16 18.93
N LEU A 251 -10.80 -2.94 19.94
CA LEU A 251 -9.81 -3.45 20.88
C LEU A 251 -9.84 -4.97 20.91
N LEU A 252 -8.67 -5.58 21.01
CA LEU A 252 -8.45 -6.98 21.31
C LEU A 252 -8.05 -7.08 22.79
N SER A 253 -8.91 -7.66 23.60
CA SER A 253 -8.63 -7.85 25.01
C SER A 253 -7.70 -9.03 25.26
N THR A 254 -7.09 -9.10 26.43
CA THR A 254 -6.13 -10.14 26.82
C THR A 254 -6.70 -11.57 26.81
N ASP A 255 -8.01 -11.70 26.86
CA ASP A 255 -8.76 -12.97 26.74
C ASP A 255 -9.11 -13.34 25.29
N GLY A 256 -8.58 -12.61 24.30
CA GLY A 256 -8.77 -12.90 22.89
C GLY A 256 -10.14 -12.47 22.34
N ILE A 257 -10.79 -11.48 22.96
CA ILE A 257 -12.08 -10.98 22.51
C ILE A 257 -11.93 -9.62 21.82
N VAL A 258 -12.48 -9.50 20.59
CA VAL A 258 -12.56 -8.21 19.90
C VAL A 258 -13.91 -7.55 20.18
N ARG A 259 -13.84 -6.25 20.53
CA ARG A 259 -15.01 -5.38 20.75
C ARG A 259 -14.83 -4.04 20.07
N LYS A 260 -15.94 -3.46 19.62
CA LYS A 260 -15.98 -2.06 19.18
C LYS A 260 -16.27 -1.16 20.39
N VAL A 261 -15.56 -0.06 20.49
CA VAL A 261 -15.70 0.91 21.59
C VAL A 261 -15.85 2.32 21.05
N ASP A 262 -16.60 3.14 21.77
CA ASP A 262 -16.67 4.59 21.56
C ASP A 262 -16.11 5.25 22.81
N ILE A 263 -15.02 6.00 22.65
CA ILE A 263 -14.30 6.63 23.78
C ILE A 263 -15.11 7.79 24.36
N ASP A 264 -15.81 8.55 23.52
CA ASP A 264 -16.56 9.73 23.94
C ASP A 264 -17.85 9.33 24.66
N ALA A 265 -18.60 8.41 24.08
CA ALA A 265 -19.80 7.86 24.69
C ALA A 265 -19.49 6.92 25.87
N LYS A 266 -18.22 6.51 26.04
CA LYS A 266 -17.77 5.52 27.03
C LYS A 266 -18.57 4.22 26.95
N THR A 267 -18.83 3.76 25.73
CA THR A 267 -19.61 2.56 25.45
C THR A 267 -18.74 1.48 24.81
N MET A 268 -19.13 0.24 25.01
CA MET A 268 -18.46 -0.93 24.48
C MET A 268 -19.50 -1.93 24.00
N SER A 269 -19.30 -2.49 22.80
CA SER A 269 -20.14 -3.55 22.25
C SER A 269 -20.03 -4.86 23.05
N GLY A 270 -20.97 -5.76 22.86
CA GLY A 270 -20.76 -7.17 23.18
C GLY A 270 -19.57 -7.75 22.39
N PRO A 271 -19.15 -9.00 22.72
CA PRO A 271 -18.14 -9.69 21.94
C PRO A 271 -18.49 -9.78 20.46
N LEU A 272 -17.61 -9.33 19.58
CA LEU A 272 -17.75 -9.44 18.13
C LEU A 272 -17.04 -10.69 17.61
N LEU A 273 -15.83 -10.93 18.09
CA LEU A 273 -15.01 -12.10 17.78
C LEU A 273 -14.43 -12.65 19.09
N THR A 274 -14.17 -13.94 19.13
CA THR A 274 -13.58 -14.64 20.28
C THR A 274 -12.41 -15.51 19.86
N ASN A 275 -11.53 -15.84 20.81
CA ASN A 275 -10.30 -16.62 20.57
C ASN A 275 -9.38 -16.02 19.51
N VAL A 276 -9.39 -14.69 19.35
CA VAL A 276 -8.61 -13.96 18.35
C VAL A 276 -7.14 -13.89 18.74
N HIS A 277 -6.26 -14.18 17.81
CA HIS A 277 -4.82 -13.98 17.91
C HIS A 277 -4.42 -12.60 17.42
N ASP A 278 -4.90 -12.24 16.22
CA ASP A 278 -4.64 -10.96 15.55
C ASP A 278 -5.84 -10.54 14.71
N PHE A 279 -6.01 -9.24 14.49
CA PHE A 279 -7.07 -8.71 13.66
C PHE A 279 -6.63 -7.43 12.92
N SER A 280 -7.29 -7.14 11.84
CA SER A 280 -7.20 -5.87 11.11
C SER A 280 -8.59 -5.40 10.69
N ILE A 281 -8.69 -4.10 10.39
CA ILE A 281 -9.94 -3.48 9.98
C ILE A 281 -9.86 -3.18 8.49
N TYR A 282 -10.75 -3.80 7.71
CA TYR A 282 -10.95 -3.41 6.34
C TYR A 282 -12.13 -2.43 6.24
N ASN A 283 -11.94 -1.30 5.55
CA ASN A 283 -12.92 -0.23 5.43
C ASN A 283 -13.36 0.26 6.83
N THR A 284 -14.66 0.36 7.10
CA THR A 284 -15.18 0.94 8.36
C THR A 284 -15.35 -0.09 9.47
N ASP A 285 -15.91 -1.26 9.16
CA ASP A 285 -16.40 -2.21 10.14
C ASP A 285 -16.21 -3.68 9.77
N THR A 286 -15.53 -4.00 8.68
CA THR A 286 -15.20 -5.38 8.34
C THR A 286 -13.91 -5.76 9.06
N LEU A 287 -14.02 -6.75 9.96
CA LEU A 287 -12.88 -7.28 10.70
C LEU A 287 -12.32 -8.50 9.97
N VAL A 288 -11.02 -8.52 9.75
CA VAL A 288 -10.26 -9.69 9.28
C VAL A 288 -9.47 -10.20 10.46
N TYR A 289 -9.49 -11.51 10.71
CA TYR A 289 -8.89 -12.03 11.93
C TYR A 289 -8.21 -13.38 11.72
N THR A 290 -7.28 -13.69 12.60
CA THR A 290 -6.75 -15.02 12.86
C THR A 290 -7.02 -15.42 14.30
N THR A 291 -7.15 -16.74 14.57
CA THR A 291 -7.42 -17.22 15.92
C THR A 291 -6.20 -17.87 16.56
N ASN A 292 -6.19 -17.90 17.88
CA ASN A 292 -5.39 -18.87 18.64
C ASN A 292 -5.85 -20.31 18.32
N ALA A 293 -5.06 -21.30 18.68
CA ALA A 293 -5.48 -22.69 18.56
C ALA A 293 -6.72 -22.95 19.43
N ASP A 294 -7.73 -23.57 18.84
CA ASP A 294 -8.93 -24.00 19.57
C ASP A 294 -8.54 -25.00 20.65
N PRO A 295 -9.00 -24.86 21.89
CA PRO A 295 -8.56 -25.72 23.00
C PRO A 295 -8.90 -27.21 22.80
N THR A 296 -9.91 -27.54 21.99
CA THR A 296 -10.38 -28.91 21.77
C THR A 296 -9.81 -29.51 20.48
N THR A 297 -9.89 -28.77 19.37
CA THR A 297 -9.47 -29.26 18.05
C THR A 297 -8.02 -28.93 17.72
N HIS A 298 -7.39 -28.02 18.46
CA HIS A 298 -6.06 -27.48 18.23
C HIS A 298 -5.86 -26.86 16.83
N VAL A 299 -6.95 -26.44 16.19
CA VAL A 299 -6.99 -25.80 14.88
C VAL A 299 -7.00 -24.29 15.05
N ARG A 300 -6.20 -23.59 14.27
CA ARG A 300 -6.30 -22.13 14.10
C ARG A 300 -7.10 -21.81 12.85
N THR A 301 -7.78 -20.68 12.86
CA THR A 301 -8.61 -20.25 11.73
C THR A 301 -8.26 -18.84 11.30
N ALA A 302 -8.51 -18.52 10.03
CA ALA A 302 -8.59 -17.15 9.53
C ALA A 302 -9.97 -16.90 8.94
N GLY A 303 -10.47 -15.68 9.09
CA GLY A 303 -11.82 -15.34 8.68
C GLY A 303 -12.09 -13.84 8.67
N TYR A 304 -13.31 -13.49 8.41
CA TYR A 304 -13.78 -12.11 8.48
C TYR A 304 -15.17 -12.01 9.11
N LEU A 305 -15.46 -10.82 9.62
CA LEU A 305 -16.78 -10.44 10.12
C LEU A 305 -17.21 -9.15 9.43
N THR A 306 -18.30 -9.18 8.67
CA THR A 306 -18.88 -7.99 8.05
C THR A 306 -19.90 -7.33 8.97
N PRO A 307 -20.17 -6.01 8.83
CA PRO A 307 -21.19 -5.33 9.61
C PRO A 307 -22.56 -6.01 9.47
N GLY A 308 -23.22 -6.22 10.62
CA GLY A 308 -24.56 -6.83 10.66
C GLY A 308 -24.62 -8.34 10.45
N ALA A 309 -23.48 -9.01 10.23
CA ALA A 309 -23.45 -10.47 10.22
C ALA A 309 -23.68 -11.03 11.63
N SER A 310 -24.44 -12.11 11.75
CA SER A 310 -24.73 -12.78 13.02
C SER A 310 -23.54 -13.62 13.52
N ALA A 311 -22.64 -14.03 12.62
CA ALA A 311 -21.46 -14.81 12.94
C ALA A 311 -20.29 -14.50 11.97
N PRO A 312 -19.04 -14.66 12.43
CA PRO A 312 -17.88 -14.53 11.56
C PRO A 312 -17.81 -15.66 10.53
N ARG A 313 -17.29 -15.33 9.35
CA ARG A 313 -17.05 -16.31 8.30
C ARG A 313 -15.62 -16.79 8.33
N VAL A 314 -15.44 -18.10 8.53
CA VAL A 314 -14.14 -18.77 8.46
C VAL A 314 -13.88 -19.18 7.01
N PHE A 315 -12.74 -18.79 6.44
CA PHE A 315 -12.34 -19.18 5.10
C PHE A 315 -11.07 -20.03 5.05
N TYR A 316 -10.29 -20.08 6.14
CA TYR A 316 -9.10 -20.91 6.24
C TYR A 316 -9.03 -21.63 7.59
N ARG A 317 -8.49 -22.86 7.57
CA ARG A 317 -8.24 -23.68 8.75
C ARG A 317 -6.87 -24.36 8.63
N THR A 318 -6.07 -24.30 9.67
CA THR A 318 -4.81 -25.04 9.73
C THR A 318 -5.05 -26.51 10.02
N ALA A 319 -4.02 -27.34 9.89
CA ALA A 319 -4.00 -28.65 10.52
C ALA A 319 -4.00 -28.50 12.06
N PRO A 320 -4.47 -29.52 12.80
CA PRO A 320 -4.35 -29.54 14.25
C PRO A 320 -2.87 -29.46 14.69
N ASN A 321 -2.61 -28.68 15.75
CA ASN A 321 -1.26 -28.44 16.31
C ASN A 321 -0.27 -27.77 15.36
N ASP A 322 -0.74 -27.15 14.29
CA ASP A 322 0.09 -26.38 13.39
C ASP A 322 0.50 -25.06 14.07
N THR A 323 1.81 -24.77 14.09
CA THR A 323 2.40 -23.58 14.72
C THR A 323 3.00 -22.60 13.71
N ALA A 324 2.94 -22.91 12.40
CA ALA A 324 3.48 -22.03 11.37
C ALA A 324 2.78 -20.65 11.39
N PRO A 325 3.46 -19.55 11.07
CA PRO A 325 2.83 -18.23 11.02
C PRO A 325 1.56 -18.23 10.17
N LEU A 326 0.52 -17.57 10.62
CA LEU A 326 -0.76 -17.45 9.95
C LEU A 326 -1.18 -15.97 9.92
N PHE A 327 -1.29 -15.40 8.73
CA PHE A 327 -1.76 -14.05 8.48
C PHE A 327 -2.96 -14.07 7.53
N ALA A 328 -3.82 -13.08 7.64
CA ALA A 328 -4.95 -12.88 6.75
C ALA A 328 -5.14 -11.39 6.47
N SER A 329 -5.50 -11.07 5.25
CA SER A 329 -5.82 -9.71 4.84
C SER A 329 -6.91 -9.74 3.78
N ILE A 330 -7.76 -8.72 3.75
CA ILE A 330 -8.79 -8.52 2.72
C ILE A 330 -8.69 -7.10 2.20
N ASN A 331 -8.78 -6.94 0.89
CA ASN A 331 -8.94 -5.64 0.30
C ASN A 331 -9.72 -5.71 -1.01
N LYS A 332 -10.05 -4.55 -1.58
CA LYS A 332 -10.83 -4.43 -2.80
C LYS A 332 -10.01 -3.76 -3.90
N TYR A 333 -9.96 -4.40 -5.08
CA TYR A 333 -9.34 -3.86 -6.27
C TYR A 333 -10.31 -3.94 -7.44
N TYR A 334 -10.56 -2.84 -8.15
CA TYR A 334 -11.49 -2.73 -9.29
C TYR A 334 -12.83 -3.47 -9.11
N GLY A 335 -13.46 -3.31 -7.94
CA GLY A 335 -14.79 -3.88 -7.68
C GLY A 335 -14.81 -5.29 -7.13
N SER A 336 -13.75 -6.08 -7.28
CA SER A 336 -13.59 -7.42 -6.72
C SER A 336 -12.89 -7.37 -5.38
N TYR A 337 -13.31 -8.23 -4.44
CA TYR A 337 -12.60 -8.43 -3.20
C TYR A 337 -11.51 -9.48 -3.37
N TYR A 338 -10.41 -9.28 -2.69
CA TYR A 338 -9.31 -10.24 -2.61
C TYR A 338 -9.05 -10.59 -1.15
N GLU A 339 -9.13 -11.89 -0.85
CA GLU A 339 -8.69 -12.47 0.41
C GLU A 339 -7.30 -13.04 0.21
N VAL A 340 -6.40 -12.71 1.12
CA VAL A 340 -5.03 -13.21 1.09
C VAL A 340 -4.74 -13.90 2.41
N ILE A 341 -4.23 -15.13 2.32
CA ILE A 341 -3.80 -15.93 3.46
C ILE A 341 -2.34 -16.25 3.28
N ALA A 342 -1.54 -15.95 4.29
CA ALA A 342 -0.20 -16.45 4.38
C ALA A 342 -0.11 -17.49 5.51
N HIS A 343 0.35 -18.69 5.17
CA HIS A 343 0.53 -19.78 6.12
C HIS A 343 1.88 -20.47 5.91
N GLY A 344 2.73 -20.38 6.89
CA GLY A 344 4.12 -20.85 6.77
C GLY A 344 4.88 -20.05 5.70
N THR A 345 5.27 -20.71 4.62
CA THR A 345 5.94 -20.09 3.46
C THR A 345 5.02 -19.83 2.26
N ALA A 346 3.74 -20.23 2.35
CA ALA A 346 2.79 -20.13 1.26
C ALA A 346 1.89 -18.91 1.42
N VAL A 347 1.61 -18.21 0.30
CA VAL A 347 0.67 -17.10 0.22
C VAL A 347 -0.38 -17.44 -0.82
N GLN A 348 -1.63 -17.57 -0.40
CA GLN A 348 -2.78 -17.90 -1.24
C GLN A 348 -3.62 -16.66 -1.46
N ILE A 349 -3.92 -16.34 -2.72
CA ILE A 349 -4.73 -15.18 -3.11
C ILE A 349 -6.04 -15.71 -3.70
N TYR A 350 -7.14 -15.25 -3.14
CA TYR A 350 -8.49 -15.58 -3.58
C TYR A 350 -9.22 -14.32 -4.04
N THR A 351 -10.14 -14.44 -4.99
CA THR A 351 -11.02 -13.35 -5.43
C THR A 351 -12.48 -13.74 -5.29
N GLY A 352 -13.34 -12.79 -4.98
CA GLY A 352 -14.76 -13.04 -4.78
C GLY A 352 -15.54 -11.83 -4.28
N SER A 353 -16.57 -12.10 -3.50
CA SER A 353 -17.44 -11.10 -2.90
C SER A 353 -17.63 -11.35 -1.40
N LEU A 354 -17.54 -10.31 -0.59
CA LEU A 354 -17.91 -10.39 0.81
C LEU A 354 -19.42 -10.60 0.93
N THR A 355 -19.82 -11.56 1.75
CA THR A 355 -21.24 -11.84 2.02
C THR A 355 -21.59 -11.52 3.46
N THR A 356 -22.77 -10.96 3.67
CA THR A 356 -23.33 -10.66 4.98
C THR A 356 -24.28 -11.74 5.48
N SER A 357 -24.67 -12.70 4.62
CA SER A 357 -25.64 -13.72 4.97
C SER A 357 -24.98 -15.03 5.39
N ASP A 358 -25.55 -15.67 6.44
CA ASP A 358 -25.15 -17.00 6.92
C ASP A 358 -25.62 -18.14 6.00
N THR A 359 -26.16 -17.83 4.81
CA THR A 359 -26.64 -18.85 3.89
C THR A 359 -25.47 -19.73 3.42
N GLN A 360 -25.72 -21.03 3.44
CA GLN A 360 -24.78 -22.11 3.02
C GLN A 360 -24.45 -22.09 1.52
N ASN A 361 -24.23 -20.94 0.95
CA ASN A 361 -23.76 -20.87 -0.44
C ASN A 361 -22.28 -21.27 -0.54
N PRO A 362 -21.87 -21.90 -1.66
CA PRO A 362 -20.47 -22.24 -1.90
C PRO A 362 -19.61 -21.00 -1.70
N ALA A 363 -18.39 -21.21 -1.24
CA ALA A 363 -17.45 -20.16 -0.91
C ALA A 363 -17.49 -19.05 -1.99
N PRO A 364 -17.77 -17.78 -1.62
CA PRO A 364 -17.87 -16.69 -2.60
C PRO A 364 -16.53 -16.31 -3.21
N PHE A 365 -15.45 -16.96 -2.77
CA PHE A 365 -14.10 -16.72 -3.18
C PHE A 365 -13.53 -17.95 -3.89
N SER A 366 -12.80 -17.70 -4.99
CA SER A 366 -12.06 -18.70 -5.76
C SER A 366 -10.57 -18.41 -5.72
N LEU A 367 -9.75 -19.46 -5.66
CA LEU A 367 -8.30 -19.34 -5.66
C LEU A 367 -7.83 -18.75 -7.00
N VAL A 368 -7.08 -17.65 -6.92
CA VAL A 368 -6.40 -17.00 -8.06
C VAL A 368 -5.04 -17.63 -8.26
N THR A 369 -4.24 -17.67 -7.20
CA THR A 369 -2.86 -18.18 -7.25
C THR A 369 -2.37 -18.57 -5.86
N THR A 370 -1.28 -19.36 -5.86
CA THR A 370 -0.49 -19.63 -4.67
C THR A 370 0.95 -19.23 -4.94
N LEU A 371 1.51 -18.39 -4.09
CA LEU A 371 2.90 -17.93 -4.14
C LEU A 371 3.67 -18.62 -3.01
N ALA A 372 4.98 -18.76 -3.18
CA ALA A 372 5.86 -19.34 -2.15
C ALA A 372 7.03 -18.37 -1.87
N LEU A 373 7.36 -18.22 -0.59
CA LEU A 373 8.57 -17.55 -0.13
C LEU A 373 9.63 -18.59 0.25
N ASN A 374 10.89 -18.14 0.28
CA ASN A 374 12.01 -18.98 0.72
C ASN A 374 12.15 -19.02 2.25
N ALA A 375 11.36 -18.23 2.98
CA ALA A 375 11.32 -18.16 4.43
C ALA A 375 9.85 -18.07 4.90
N PRO A 376 9.56 -18.43 6.17
CA PRO A 376 8.23 -18.20 6.73
C PRO A 376 7.81 -16.74 6.61
N VAL A 377 6.53 -16.53 6.33
CA VAL A 377 5.97 -15.17 6.22
C VAL A 377 5.98 -14.49 7.58
N GLU A 378 6.50 -13.28 7.63
CA GLU A 378 6.56 -12.43 8.82
C GLU A 378 5.62 -11.22 8.69
N TYR A 379 5.26 -10.83 7.47
CA TYR A 379 4.33 -9.76 7.19
C TYR A 379 3.56 -9.98 5.88
N LEU A 380 2.36 -9.45 5.81
CA LEU A 380 1.43 -9.55 4.69
C LEU A 380 0.62 -8.25 4.58
N GLY A 381 0.37 -7.77 3.37
CA GLY A 381 -0.48 -6.61 3.16
C GLY A 381 -0.81 -6.33 1.70
N PHE A 382 -1.44 -5.19 1.49
CA PHE A 382 -1.70 -4.59 0.18
C PHE A 382 -0.99 -3.24 0.10
N SER A 383 -0.58 -2.82 -1.11
CA SER A 383 -0.09 -1.47 -1.33
C SER A 383 -1.15 -0.43 -0.92
N PRO A 384 -0.77 0.78 -0.50
CA PRO A 384 -1.72 1.82 -0.10
C PRO A 384 -2.63 2.24 -1.26
N ASP A 385 -3.59 3.12 -0.98
CA ASP A 385 -4.52 3.79 -1.89
C ASP A 385 -5.30 2.86 -2.82
N GLN A 386 -4.73 2.42 -3.94
CA GLN A 386 -5.42 1.58 -4.93
C GLN A 386 -5.44 0.09 -4.58
N HIS A 387 -4.60 -0.38 -3.63
CA HIS A 387 -4.49 -1.77 -3.20
C HIS A 387 -4.18 -2.75 -4.34
N ARG A 388 -3.44 -2.29 -5.32
CA ARG A 388 -3.11 -3.04 -6.54
C ARG A 388 -2.18 -4.21 -6.28
N PHE A 389 -1.23 -4.04 -5.37
CA PHE A 389 -0.23 -5.07 -5.09
C PHE A 389 -0.52 -5.75 -3.76
N VAL A 390 -0.61 -7.08 -3.80
CA VAL A 390 -0.44 -7.92 -2.61
C VAL A 390 1.05 -8.07 -2.37
N TYR A 391 1.50 -7.90 -1.15
CA TYR A 391 2.89 -8.17 -0.78
C TYR A 391 2.99 -9.05 0.46
N ALA A 392 3.99 -9.90 0.47
CA ALA A 392 4.36 -10.69 1.64
C ALA A 392 5.87 -10.84 1.70
N GLY A 393 6.39 -10.95 2.91
CA GLY A 393 7.82 -11.15 3.10
C GLY A 393 8.14 -11.88 4.39
N GLY A 394 9.34 -12.44 4.42
CA GLY A 394 9.93 -13.09 5.58
C GLY A 394 11.44 -13.21 5.41
N SER A 395 12.21 -12.86 6.44
CA SER A 395 13.64 -12.64 6.33
C SER A 395 13.94 -11.64 5.20
N SER A 396 14.84 -11.94 4.26
CA SER A 396 15.09 -11.08 3.09
C SER A 396 14.28 -11.47 1.85
N SER A 397 13.47 -12.53 1.91
CA SER A 397 12.62 -12.98 0.79
C SER A 397 11.33 -12.17 0.76
N VAL A 398 11.01 -11.60 -0.39
CA VAL A 398 9.79 -10.82 -0.63
C VAL A 398 9.14 -11.30 -1.90
N VAL A 399 7.82 -11.29 -1.93
CA VAL A 399 7.03 -11.46 -3.13
C VAL A 399 5.95 -10.40 -3.18
N THR A 400 5.80 -9.78 -4.34
CA THR A 400 4.63 -8.97 -4.67
C THR A 400 3.83 -9.64 -5.77
N TYR A 401 2.53 -9.39 -5.80
CA TYR A 401 1.63 -9.88 -6.83
C TYR A 401 0.76 -8.72 -7.32
N ASP A 402 0.89 -8.41 -8.61
CA ASP A 402 0.09 -7.38 -9.25
C ASP A 402 -1.29 -7.96 -9.63
N LEU A 403 -2.34 -7.45 -9.00
CA LEU A 403 -3.72 -7.89 -9.22
C LEU A 403 -4.23 -7.53 -10.62
N ASP A 404 -3.68 -6.50 -11.26
CA ASP A 404 -4.07 -6.07 -12.60
C ASP A 404 -3.46 -6.98 -13.68
N SER A 405 -2.16 -7.13 -13.66
CA SER A 405 -1.44 -7.96 -14.64
C SER A 405 -1.46 -9.45 -14.32
N GLN A 406 -1.84 -9.82 -13.08
CA GLN A 406 -1.79 -11.19 -12.54
C GLN A 406 -0.38 -11.78 -12.58
N GLN A 407 0.62 -10.97 -12.30
CA GLN A 407 2.03 -11.35 -12.30
C GLN A 407 2.61 -11.33 -10.88
N ALA A 408 3.36 -12.37 -10.55
CA ALA A 408 4.15 -12.41 -9.33
C ALA A 408 5.58 -11.92 -9.60
N SER A 409 6.10 -11.14 -8.66
CA SER A 409 7.47 -10.65 -8.68
C SER A 409 8.17 -11.06 -7.38
N PRO A 410 8.79 -12.24 -7.33
CA PRO A 410 9.63 -12.62 -6.21
C PRO A 410 10.99 -11.95 -6.32
N PHE A 411 11.49 -11.42 -5.21
CA PHE A 411 12.84 -10.82 -5.13
C PHE A 411 13.45 -11.02 -3.74
N THR A 412 14.72 -10.67 -3.63
CA THR A 412 15.46 -10.78 -2.36
C THR A 412 16.09 -9.43 -2.04
N LEU A 413 15.84 -8.92 -0.85
CA LEU A 413 16.49 -7.74 -0.31
C LEU A 413 17.97 -8.04 -0.04
N GLN A 414 18.82 -7.02 -0.02
CA GLN A 414 20.27 -7.21 0.21
C GLN A 414 20.58 -7.72 1.62
N SER A 415 19.71 -7.39 2.59
CA SER A 415 19.74 -7.96 3.94
C SER A 415 18.31 -8.00 4.49
N PRO A 416 18.06 -8.81 5.55
CA PRO A 416 16.76 -8.79 6.21
C PRO A 416 16.38 -7.37 6.63
N PRO A 417 15.15 -6.92 6.33
CA PRO A 417 14.68 -5.60 6.71
C PRO A 417 14.51 -5.52 8.22
N LEU A 418 14.79 -4.36 8.81
CA LEU A 418 14.58 -4.12 10.23
C LEU A 418 13.11 -3.77 10.55
N THR A 419 12.32 -3.45 9.53
CA THR A 419 10.89 -3.17 9.59
C THR A 419 10.18 -3.89 8.46
N GLN A 420 8.86 -3.92 8.48
CA GLN A 420 8.07 -4.25 7.29
C GLN A 420 8.38 -3.27 6.16
N LEU A 421 7.99 -3.61 4.94
CA LEU A 421 8.09 -2.67 3.81
C LEU A 421 7.19 -1.46 4.09
N ASP A 422 7.78 -0.28 4.06
CA ASP A 422 7.06 0.99 4.24
C ASP A 422 6.77 1.58 2.86
N TRP A 423 5.52 1.48 2.43
CA TRP A 423 5.09 1.97 1.13
C TRP A 423 4.97 3.50 1.15
N ILE A 424 5.70 4.16 0.27
CA ILE A 424 5.70 5.62 0.14
C ILE A 424 4.72 6.13 -0.92
N ASP A 425 4.28 5.26 -1.80
CA ASP A 425 3.19 5.42 -2.76
C ASP A 425 2.71 4.02 -3.23
N ASP A 426 1.78 3.94 -4.18
CA ASP A 426 1.25 2.66 -4.66
C ASP A 426 2.27 1.74 -5.34
N PHE A 427 3.40 2.27 -5.80
CA PHE A 427 4.36 1.54 -6.64
C PHE A 427 5.75 1.43 -6.05
N HIS A 428 6.03 2.19 -4.97
CA HIS A 428 7.35 2.24 -4.35
C HIS A 428 7.27 1.99 -2.86
N PHE A 429 8.22 1.23 -2.37
CA PHE A 429 8.42 1.04 -0.94
C PHE A 429 9.85 1.37 -0.54
N VAL A 430 10.01 1.68 0.73
CA VAL A 430 11.31 1.84 1.37
C VAL A 430 11.46 0.82 2.49
N THR A 431 12.69 0.49 2.81
CA THR A 431 13.03 -0.36 3.96
C THR A 431 14.42 -0.05 4.46
N VAL A 432 14.66 -0.27 5.75
CA VAL A 432 15.98 -0.11 6.35
C VAL A 432 16.70 -1.46 6.34
N GLU A 433 17.73 -1.54 5.53
CA GLU A 433 18.59 -2.72 5.38
C GLU A 433 19.95 -2.44 6.03
N GLY A 434 20.22 -3.10 7.18
CA GLY A 434 21.36 -2.75 8.02
C GLY A 434 21.19 -1.35 8.60
N THR A 435 21.90 -0.34 8.07
CA THR A 435 21.79 1.07 8.46
C THR A 435 21.37 1.96 7.29
N THR A 436 21.09 1.39 6.14
CA THR A 436 20.78 2.13 4.92
C THR A 436 19.29 2.06 4.65
N LEU A 437 18.65 3.22 4.51
CA LEU A 437 17.30 3.31 3.94
C LEU A 437 17.41 3.13 2.43
N ARG A 438 16.67 2.15 1.89
CA ARG A 438 16.61 1.87 0.46
C ARG A 438 15.20 2.01 -0.07
N MET A 439 15.10 2.50 -1.29
CA MET A 439 13.86 2.58 -2.05
C MET A 439 13.90 1.60 -3.21
N TYR A 440 12.77 0.97 -3.50
CA TYR A 440 12.58 0.02 -4.60
C TYR A 440 11.24 0.26 -5.29
N ASP A 441 11.16 -0.12 -6.56
CA ASP A 441 9.88 -0.36 -7.20
C ASP A 441 9.19 -1.58 -6.55
N TYR A 442 7.88 -1.69 -6.74
CA TYR A 442 7.05 -2.77 -6.17
C TYR A 442 7.58 -4.19 -6.43
N ASP A 443 8.35 -4.40 -7.50
CA ASP A 443 8.91 -5.69 -7.91
C ASP A 443 10.40 -5.87 -7.52
N GLY A 444 10.92 -5.01 -6.65
CA GLY A 444 12.29 -5.05 -6.17
C GLY A 444 13.33 -4.54 -7.17
N THR A 445 12.90 -4.00 -8.33
CA THR A 445 13.80 -3.35 -9.28
C THR A 445 14.07 -1.89 -8.91
N ASN A 446 14.98 -1.23 -9.63
CA ASN A 446 15.35 0.17 -9.42
C ASN A 446 15.67 0.53 -7.95
N GLY A 447 16.45 -0.35 -7.31
CA GLY A 447 16.87 -0.16 -5.92
C GLY A 447 17.89 0.97 -5.78
N HIS A 448 17.60 1.94 -4.88
CA HIS A 448 18.46 3.09 -4.61
C HIS A 448 18.76 3.24 -3.11
N ASP A 449 20.00 3.52 -2.78
CA ASP A 449 20.40 3.90 -1.43
C ASP A 449 20.00 5.37 -1.20
N MET A 450 19.06 5.59 -0.27
CA MET A 450 18.52 6.92 0.01
C MET A 450 19.29 7.58 1.14
N MET A 451 19.22 7.06 2.35
CA MET A 451 19.84 7.64 3.54
C MET A 451 20.69 6.62 4.28
N GLN A 452 21.84 7.06 4.76
CA GLN A 452 22.69 6.28 5.65
C GLN A 452 22.32 6.53 7.11
N ASN A 453 22.58 5.53 7.97
CA ASN A 453 22.31 5.59 9.39
C ASN A 453 20.83 5.81 9.75
N ALA A 454 19.91 5.36 8.89
CA ALA A 454 18.48 5.40 9.15
C ALA A 454 18.11 4.47 10.31
N LEU A 455 17.22 4.95 11.18
CA LEU A 455 16.60 4.13 12.20
C LEU A 455 15.40 3.37 11.62
N PRO A 456 15.06 2.18 12.15
CA PRO A 456 13.92 1.39 11.68
C PRO A 456 12.60 1.98 12.19
N LEU A 457 12.27 3.17 11.73
CA LEU A 457 11.05 3.91 12.01
C LEU A 457 10.38 4.30 10.71
N ASP A 458 9.16 4.80 10.78
CA ASP A 458 8.42 5.24 9.60
C ASP A 458 9.18 6.29 8.78
N VAL A 459 8.87 6.33 7.51
CA VAL A 459 9.45 7.26 6.53
C VAL A 459 8.33 8.08 5.90
N SER A 460 8.58 9.35 5.64
CA SER A 460 7.62 10.23 4.97
C SER A 460 8.17 10.68 3.63
N LEU A 461 7.45 10.35 2.55
CA LEU A 461 7.57 11.07 1.30
C LEU A 461 6.42 12.07 1.22
N LEU A 462 6.71 13.36 1.10
CA LEU A 462 5.65 14.36 0.98
C LEU A 462 4.82 14.15 -0.28
N GLN A 463 3.54 14.51 -0.25
CA GLN A 463 2.61 14.33 -1.39
C GLN A 463 3.06 15.04 -2.67
N ASP A 464 3.80 16.15 -2.55
CA ASP A 464 4.42 16.83 -3.70
C ASP A 464 5.67 16.11 -4.22
N GLY A 465 6.10 15.04 -3.56
CA GLY A 465 7.27 14.25 -3.90
C GLY A 465 8.61 14.98 -3.73
N LYS A 466 8.62 16.17 -3.14
CA LYS A 466 9.82 17.02 -3.04
C LYS A 466 10.82 16.53 -2.02
N TYR A 467 10.35 16.02 -0.89
CA TYR A 467 11.18 15.62 0.25
C TYR A 467 10.88 14.23 0.74
N LEU A 468 11.93 13.44 0.90
CA LEU A 468 11.91 12.19 1.65
C LEU A 468 12.50 12.44 3.05
N ASN A 469 11.76 12.09 4.10
CA ASN A 469 12.16 12.33 5.48
C ASN A 469 12.25 11.02 6.24
N ALA A 470 13.33 10.81 6.97
CA ALA A 470 13.51 9.69 7.88
C ALA A 470 14.28 10.13 9.13
N ILE A 471 14.22 9.34 10.18
CA ILE A 471 15.04 9.58 11.38
C ILE A 471 16.36 8.84 11.21
N THR A 472 17.47 9.58 11.37
CA THR A 472 18.83 9.02 11.28
C THR A 472 19.58 9.22 12.59
N LYS A 473 20.60 8.36 12.83
CA LYS A 473 21.48 8.44 13.99
C LYS A 473 22.94 8.37 13.56
N THR A 474 23.64 9.49 13.62
CA THR A 474 25.08 9.56 13.32
C THR A 474 25.85 9.87 14.60
N GLY A 475 26.62 8.89 15.09
CA GLY A 475 27.27 8.97 16.39
C GLY A 475 26.24 9.13 17.52
N SER A 476 26.31 10.24 18.27
CA SER A 476 25.35 10.58 19.33
C SER A 476 24.19 11.46 18.81
N THR A 477 24.24 11.94 17.59
CA THR A 477 23.24 12.85 17.04
C THR A 477 22.10 12.05 16.42
N VAL A 478 20.88 12.26 16.91
CA VAL A 478 19.63 11.78 16.30
C VAL A 478 18.92 12.97 15.66
N ALA A 479 18.43 12.80 14.45
CA ALA A 479 17.79 13.90 13.74
C ALA A 479 16.75 13.38 12.73
N ILE A 480 15.79 14.21 12.40
CA ILE A 480 15.05 14.04 11.15
C ILE A 480 15.96 14.50 10.03
N THR A 481 16.30 13.59 9.15
CA THR A 481 17.06 13.85 7.93
C THR A 481 16.11 13.91 6.76
N ARG A 482 16.34 14.86 5.89
CA ARG A 482 15.50 15.16 4.73
C ARG A 482 16.37 15.15 3.48
N ASP A 483 16.03 14.32 2.52
CA ASP A 483 16.59 14.32 1.17
C ASP A 483 15.68 15.07 0.20
N THR A 484 16.31 15.89 -0.64
CA THR A 484 15.62 16.57 -1.73
C THR A 484 15.54 15.64 -2.93
N MET A 485 14.30 15.31 -3.36
CA MET A 485 14.00 14.38 -4.43
C MET A 485 13.83 15.04 -5.81
N ILE A 486 13.85 16.38 -5.87
CA ILE A 486 13.71 17.16 -7.11
C ILE A 486 14.96 18.00 -7.32
N VAL A 487 15.65 17.78 -8.46
CA VAL A 487 16.87 18.52 -8.82
C VAL A 487 16.50 19.93 -9.27
N GLY A 488 17.25 20.93 -8.76
CA GLY A 488 17.13 22.34 -9.23
C GLY A 488 16.05 23.18 -8.55
N GLN A 489 15.55 22.72 -7.40
CA GLN A 489 14.69 23.53 -6.53
C GLN A 489 15.41 23.99 -5.27
#